data_b40261f06f42349623c675ec73bbd2c5
#
_entry.id   b40261f06f42349623c675ec73bbd2c5
#
_cell.length_a   1.000
_cell.length_b   1.000
_cell.length_c   1.000
_cell.angle_alpha   90.00
_cell.angle_beta   90.00
_cell.angle_gamma   90.00
#
_symmetry.space_group_name_H-M   'P 1'
#
loop_
_entity.id
_entity.type
_entity.pdbx_description
1 polymer ?
#
loop_
_entity_poly.entity_id
_entity_poly.type
_entity_poly.pdbx_seq_one_letter_code
_entity_poly.pdbx_strand_id
1 'polypeptide(L)'
;MLENNTNKELIEKLISVRRVSKVVKGGRRFGFAALVVSGDGQGRVGFGSGKAKEVPEAIRKASEEAKKTMVRIPLREGRTIHHDVKAKFSSSTVILRSAPKGTGIISGGPSRAIFEALGISDVVSKAIGTKNPHNIVRSTIKALKSINTPKSVSARRSIEINFVISKREN
;
A
#
# COMPACT_ATOMS: atom_id res chain seq x y z
N MET A 1 -10.01 -30.81 1.94
CA MET A 1 -8.58 -30.59 2.20
C MET A 1 -8.43 -29.27 2.90
N LEU A 2 -7.79 -29.30 4.04
CA LEU A 2 -7.88 -28.36 5.15
C LEU A 2 -7.46 -26.93 4.80
N GLU A 3 -8.39 -26.00 4.87
CA GLU A 3 -8.13 -24.58 5.00
C GLU A 3 -7.43 -24.36 6.35
N ASN A 4 -6.11 -24.23 6.31
CA ASN A 4 -5.35 -23.69 7.43
C ASN A 4 -5.67 -22.20 7.57
N ASN A 5 -6.78 -21.93 8.22
CA ASN A 5 -7.21 -20.62 8.68
C ASN A 5 -6.34 -20.23 9.90
N THR A 6 -5.06 -20.01 9.67
CA THR A 6 -4.24 -19.31 10.64
C THR A 6 -4.75 -17.87 10.67
N ASN A 7 -5.45 -17.51 11.72
CA ASN A 7 -5.76 -16.13 12.12
C ASN A 7 -4.43 -15.36 12.30
N LYS A 8 -3.79 -14.98 11.19
CA LYS A 8 -2.66 -14.06 11.24
C LYS A 8 -3.23 -12.71 11.62
N GLU A 9 -2.76 -12.17 12.73
CA GLU A 9 -3.11 -10.82 13.15
C GLU A 9 -2.78 -9.84 12.02
N LEU A 10 -3.80 -9.22 11.46
CA LEU A 10 -3.63 -8.22 10.42
C LEU A 10 -3.22 -6.88 11.05
N ILE A 11 -2.18 -6.30 10.52
CA ILE A 11 -1.71 -4.97 10.93
C ILE A 11 -2.64 -3.94 10.28
N GLU A 12 -3.45 -3.26 11.08
CA GLU A 12 -4.32 -2.19 10.62
C GLU A 12 -3.73 -0.82 10.98
N LYS A 13 -3.64 0.07 9.99
CA LYS A 13 -3.14 1.44 10.16
C LYS A 13 -4.18 2.44 9.68
N LEU A 14 -4.63 3.30 10.59
CA LEU A 14 -5.48 4.43 10.26
C LEU A 14 -4.63 5.55 9.66
N ILE A 15 -4.91 5.93 8.41
CA ILE A 15 -4.18 7.00 7.71
C ILE A 15 -4.81 8.36 7.97
N SER A 16 -6.13 8.45 7.84
CA SER A 16 -6.83 9.73 8.04
C SER A 16 -8.29 9.51 8.39
N VAL A 17 -8.81 10.40 9.24
CA VAL A 17 -10.25 10.59 9.48
C VAL A 17 -10.57 12.03 9.13
N ARG A 18 -11.67 12.22 8.41
CA ARG A 18 -12.17 13.56 8.05
C ARG A 18 -13.67 13.66 8.32
N ARG A 19 -14.09 14.79 8.89
CA ARG A 19 -15.50 15.14 8.99
C ARG A 19 -16.01 15.55 7.61
N VAL A 20 -17.12 14.97 7.19
CA VAL A 20 -17.80 15.28 5.92
C VAL A 20 -19.21 15.74 6.20
N SER A 21 -19.77 16.55 5.34
CA SER A 21 -21.17 17.00 5.48
C SER A 21 -21.90 16.85 4.15
N LYS A 22 -23.17 16.46 4.24
CA LYS A 22 -24.13 16.47 3.13
C LYS A 22 -25.16 17.54 3.39
N VAL A 23 -25.36 18.44 2.44
CA VAL A 23 -26.41 19.47 2.49
C VAL A 23 -27.72 18.87 2.02
N VAL A 24 -28.80 19.03 2.80
CA VAL A 24 -30.14 18.59 2.53
C VAL A 24 -31.11 19.76 2.74
N LYS A 25 -32.39 19.66 2.29
CA LYS A 25 -33.38 20.75 2.43
C LYS A 25 -33.54 21.29 3.86
N GLY A 26 -33.33 20.44 4.89
CA GLY A 26 -33.40 20.82 6.31
C GLY A 26 -32.09 21.20 6.97
N GLY A 27 -30.98 21.40 6.22
CA GLY A 27 -29.68 21.80 6.77
C GLY A 27 -28.54 20.85 6.39
N ARG A 28 -27.53 20.72 7.27
CA ARG A 28 -26.33 19.90 7.02
C ARG A 28 -26.36 18.64 7.87
N ARG A 29 -26.19 17.47 7.23
CA ARG A 29 -25.97 16.21 7.92
C ARG A 29 -24.49 15.90 7.93
N PHE A 30 -23.90 15.77 9.12
CA PHE A 30 -22.48 15.45 9.32
C PHE A 30 -22.25 13.95 9.38
N GLY A 31 -21.05 13.55 9.00
CA GLY A 31 -20.53 12.20 9.12
C GLY A 31 -19.01 12.22 9.10
N PHE A 32 -18.40 11.05 9.16
CA PHE A 32 -16.97 10.87 9.14
C PHE A 32 -16.56 9.94 8.02
N ALA A 33 -15.43 10.22 7.39
CA ALA A 33 -14.80 9.38 6.40
C ALA A 33 -13.43 8.94 6.94
N ALA A 34 -13.21 7.63 7.04
CA ALA A 34 -11.94 7.03 7.45
C ALA A 34 -11.25 6.39 6.25
N LEU A 35 -9.92 6.44 6.23
CA LEU A 35 -9.05 5.74 5.30
C LEU A 35 -8.12 4.84 6.10
N VAL A 36 -8.20 3.53 5.85
CA VAL A 36 -7.45 2.50 6.56
C VAL A 36 -6.65 1.66 5.57
N VAL A 37 -5.48 1.23 5.99
CA VAL A 37 -4.66 0.21 5.32
C VAL A 37 -4.60 -1.01 6.22
N SER A 38 -4.73 -2.19 5.64
CA SER A 38 -4.57 -3.48 6.32
C SER A 38 -3.54 -4.32 5.59
N GLY A 39 -2.68 -5.02 6.33
CA GLY A 39 -1.66 -5.89 5.77
C GLY A 39 -1.31 -7.05 6.70
N ASP A 40 -0.65 -8.07 6.17
CA ASP A 40 -0.23 -9.26 6.90
C ASP A 40 1.23 -9.23 7.37
N GLY A 41 1.95 -8.12 7.09
CA GLY A 41 3.38 -8.01 7.36
C GLY A 41 4.26 -8.96 6.53
N GLN A 42 3.69 -9.68 5.55
CA GLN A 42 4.34 -10.70 4.74
C GLN A 42 4.14 -10.52 3.23
N GLY A 43 3.93 -9.29 2.82
CA GLY A 43 3.79 -8.95 1.40
C GLY A 43 2.36 -8.83 0.89
N ARG A 44 1.34 -8.87 1.75
CA ARG A 44 -0.04 -8.56 1.35
C ARG A 44 -0.47 -7.25 1.99
N VAL A 45 -1.09 -6.39 1.21
CA VAL A 45 -1.63 -5.11 1.69
C VAL A 45 -2.89 -4.75 0.92
N GLY A 46 -3.85 -4.19 1.63
CA GLY A 46 -5.07 -3.62 1.07
C GLY A 46 -5.37 -2.25 1.67
N PHE A 47 -6.24 -1.51 1.05
CA PHE A 47 -6.75 -0.25 1.61
C PHE A 47 -8.25 -0.18 1.43
N GLY A 48 -8.89 0.52 2.35
CA GLY A 48 -10.33 0.74 2.29
C GLY A 48 -10.70 2.12 2.81
N SER A 49 -11.84 2.60 2.37
CA SER A 49 -12.42 3.86 2.83
C SER A 49 -13.85 3.65 3.31
N GLY A 50 -14.14 4.01 4.56
CA GLY A 50 -15.47 3.90 5.15
C GLY A 50 -16.07 5.26 5.46
N LYS A 51 -17.40 5.36 5.35
CA LYS A 51 -18.15 6.53 5.79
C LYS A 51 -19.26 6.10 6.73
N ALA A 52 -19.41 6.83 7.86
CA ALA A 52 -20.47 6.59 8.83
C ALA A 52 -20.81 7.87 9.60
N LYS A 53 -21.85 7.82 10.46
CA LYS A 53 -22.18 8.93 11.35
C LYS A 53 -21.17 9.06 12.49
N GLU A 54 -20.59 7.94 12.93
CA GLU A 54 -19.63 7.85 14.02
C GLU A 54 -18.25 7.41 13.49
N VAL A 55 -17.19 7.84 14.17
CA VAL A 55 -15.80 7.53 13.78
C VAL A 55 -15.49 6.03 13.89
N PRO A 56 -15.83 5.32 14.99
CA PRO A 56 -15.54 3.88 15.09
C PRO A 56 -16.19 3.06 13.99
N GLU A 57 -17.42 3.38 13.65
CA GLU A 57 -18.16 2.69 12.57
C GLU A 57 -17.54 2.97 11.19
N ALA A 58 -17.07 4.20 10.95
CA ALA A 58 -16.38 4.54 9.71
C ALA A 58 -15.05 3.75 9.57
N ILE A 59 -14.30 3.61 10.66
CA ILE A 59 -13.06 2.82 10.70
C ILE A 59 -13.37 1.34 10.46
N ARG A 60 -14.36 0.75 11.12
CA ARG A 60 -14.77 -0.64 10.93
C ARG A 60 -15.09 -0.94 9.47
N LYS A 61 -15.91 -0.11 8.83
CA LYS A 61 -16.24 -0.24 7.41
C LYS A 61 -15.01 -0.14 6.50
N ALA A 62 -14.10 0.79 6.82
CA ALA A 62 -12.86 0.95 6.07
C ALA A 62 -11.94 -0.28 6.21
N SER A 63 -11.82 -0.85 7.41
CA SER A 63 -11.03 -2.07 7.66
C SER A 63 -11.60 -3.27 6.92
N GLU A 64 -12.92 -3.45 6.93
CA GLU A 64 -13.59 -4.52 6.17
C GLU A 64 -13.32 -4.40 4.65
N GLU A 65 -13.39 -3.20 4.09
CA GLU A 65 -13.07 -2.95 2.69
C GLU A 65 -11.57 -3.20 2.43
N ALA A 66 -10.68 -2.76 3.32
CA ALA A 66 -9.24 -2.98 3.19
C ALA A 66 -8.90 -4.48 3.15
N LYS A 67 -9.53 -5.30 3.99
CA LYS A 67 -9.36 -6.77 4.00
C LYS A 67 -9.81 -7.42 2.68
N LYS A 68 -10.90 -6.94 2.08
CA LYS A 68 -11.41 -7.45 0.80
C LYS A 68 -10.51 -7.10 -0.40
N THR A 69 -9.79 -5.98 -0.32
CA THR A 69 -8.96 -5.44 -1.42
C THR A 69 -7.48 -5.83 -1.32
N MET A 70 -7.12 -6.76 -0.44
CA MET A 70 -5.72 -7.16 -0.22
C MET A 70 -5.09 -7.76 -1.49
N VAL A 71 -3.89 -7.27 -1.81
CA VAL A 71 -3.09 -7.70 -2.97
C VAL A 71 -1.72 -8.13 -2.49
N ARG A 72 -1.22 -9.21 -3.08
CA ARG A 72 0.14 -9.68 -2.83
C ARG A 72 1.15 -8.90 -3.67
N ILE A 73 2.17 -8.38 -3.03
CA ILE A 73 3.27 -7.63 -3.62
C ILE A 73 4.55 -8.46 -3.48
N PRO A 74 5.30 -8.66 -4.56
CA PRO A 74 6.57 -9.37 -4.50
C PRO A 74 7.63 -8.49 -3.83
N LEU A 75 8.26 -9.01 -2.78
CA LEU A 75 9.34 -8.35 -2.05
C LEU A 75 10.67 -9.04 -2.33
N ARG A 76 11.76 -8.27 -2.33
CA ARG A 76 13.12 -8.78 -2.33
C ARG A 76 13.53 -9.08 -0.89
N GLU A 77 13.90 -10.33 -0.61
CA GLU A 77 14.34 -10.78 0.73
C GLU A 77 13.30 -10.53 1.84
N GLY A 78 12.01 -10.37 1.50
CA GLY A 78 10.99 -9.93 2.46
C GLY A 78 11.19 -8.52 3.02
N ARG A 79 12.20 -7.77 2.59
CA ARG A 79 12.71 -6.55 3.21
C ARG A 79 12.50 -5.29 2.38
N THR A 80 12.70 -5.37 1.05
CA THR A 80 12.67 -4.22 0.16
C THR A 80 11.99 -4.55 -1.17
N ILE A 81 11.87 -3.57 -2.04
CA ILE A 81 11.33 -3.73 -3.40
C ILE A 81 12.41 -4.21 -4.37
N HIS A 82 11.98 -4.84 -5.48
CA HIS A 82 12.89 -5.42 -6.46
C HIS A 82 13.67 -4.39 -7.29
N HIS A 83 13.08 -3.26 -7.62
CA HIS A 83 13.68 -2.17 -8.42
C HIS A 83 12.93 -0.86 -8.17
N ASP A 84 13.52 0.24 -8.59
CA ASP A 84 12.91 1.55 -8.52
C ASP A 84 11.68 1.61 -9.41
N VAL A 85 10.62 2.24 -8.90
CA VAL A 85 9.33 2.35 -9.59
C VAL A 85 8.74 3.74 -9.43
N LYS A 86 8.16 4.24 -10.51
CA LYS A 86 7.40 5.48 -10.51
C LYS A 86 5.98 5.20 -11.02
N ALA A 87 4.98 5.62 -10.26
CA ALA A 87 3.59 5.52 -10.70
C ALA A 87 2.81 6.79 -10.42
N LYS A 88 1.84 7.06 -11.28
CA LYS A 88 0.92 8.21 -11.17
C LYS A 88 -0.51 7.71 -11.00
N PHE A 89 -1.22 8.35 -10.08
CA PHE A 89 -2.66 8.21 -9.93
C PHE A 89 -3.27 9.59 -9.68
N SER A 90 -4.12 10.05 -10.60
CA SER A 90 -4.67 11.42 -10.58
C SER A 90 -3.55 12.45 -10.46
N SER A 91 -3.61 13.36 -9.49
CA SER A 91 -2.59 14.38 -9.22
C SER A 91 -1.39 13.88 -8.40
N SER A 92 -1.39 12.62 -7.93
CA SER A 92 -0.29 12.04 -7.16
C SER A 92 0.67 11.27 -8.05
N THR A 93 1.95 11.62 -7.97
CA THR A 93 3.05 10.81 -8.50
C THR A 93 3.89 10.32 -7.35
N VAL A 94 4.08 9.01 -7.25
CA VAL A 94 4.94 8.39 -6.22
C VAL A 94 6.13 7.74 -6.89
N ILE A 95 7.30 8.00 -6.32
CA ILE A 95 8.57 7.38 -6.69
C ILE A 95 8.97 6.49 -5.52
N LEU A 96 9.24 5.21 -5.80
CA LEU A 96 9.73 4.22 -4.84
C LEU A 96 11.14 3.83 -5.26
N ARG A 97 12.06 3.77 -4.30
CA ARG A 97 13.44 3.31 -4.51
C ARG A 97 13.76 2.17 -3.57
N SER A 98 14.40 1.15 -4.09
CA SER A 98 14.97 0.08 -3.29
C SER A 98 16.09 0.64 -2.42
N ALA A 99 16.24 0.09 -1.21
CA ALA A 99 17.21 0.58 -0.25
C ALA A 99 18.06 -0.56 0.32
N PRO A 100 19.35 -0.31 0.65
CA PRO A 100 20.21 -1.27 1.33
C PRO A 100 19.67 -1.57 2.73
N LYS A 101 20.15 -2.66 3.31
CA LYS A 101 19.80 -3.08 4.67
C LYS A 101 20.18 -2.00 5.69
N GLY A 102 19.26 -1.68 6.59
CA GLY A 102 19.47 -0.70 7.65
C GLY A 102 19.06 0.74 7.30
N THR A 103 18.58 1.01 6.09
CA THR A 103 18.09 2.34 5.70
C THR A 103 16.79 2.70 6.42
N GLY A 104 15.96 1.70 6.74
CA GLY A 104 14.64 1.93 7.31
C GLY A 104 13.61 2.45 6.30
N ILE A 105 12.44 2.81 6.79
CA ILE A 105 11.34 3.35 5.97
C ILE A 105 11.45 4.88 5.92
N ILE A 106 11.93 5.41 4.80
CA ILE A 106 11.99 6.86 4.54
C ILE A 106 10.84 7.23 3.61
N SER A 107 9.72 7.66 4.21
CA SER A 107 8.47 7.88 3.46
C SER A 107 7.55 8.88 4.16
N GLY A 108 6.69 9.54 3.39
CA GLY A 108 5.59 10.35 3.92
C GLY A 108 4.52 9.47 4.59
N GLY A 109 3.77 10.04 5.55
CA GLY A 109 2.82 9.31 6.41
C GLY A 109 1.91 8.30 5.70
N PRO A 110 1.14 8.67 4.68
CA PRO A 110 0.25 7.73 3.99
C PRO A 110 0.96 6.55 3.33
N SER A 111 2.12 6.79 2.70
CA SER A 111 2.92 5.72 2.08
C SER A 111 3.63 4.88 3.14
N ARG A 112 4.10 5.49 4.23
CA ARG A 112 4.75 4.80 5.35
C ARG A 112 3.82 3.77 5.98
N ALA A 113 2.56 4.12 6.23
CA ALA A 113 1.57 3.20 6.77
C ALA A 113 1.39 1.95 5.88
N ILE A 114 1.48 2.10 4.55
CA ILE A 114 1.41 0.98 3.60
C ILE A 114 2.64 0.07 3.74
N PHE A 115 3.85 0.64 3.82
CA PHE A 115 5.08 -0.16 3.93
C PHE A 115 5.17 -0.91 5.25
N GLU A 116 4.78 -0.27 6.35
CA GLU A 116 4.70 -0.92 7.67
C GLU A 116 3.68 -2.07 7.66
N ALA A 117 2.48 -1.89 7.09
CA ALA A 117 1.48 -2.94 6.98
C ALA A 117 1.91 -4.08 6.04
N LEU A 118 2.71 -3.77 5.00
CA LEU A 118 3.25 -4.74 4.05
C LEU A 118 4.41 -5.57 4.63
N GLY A 119 5.08 -5.05 5.69
CA GLY A 119 6.25 -5.67 6.30
C GLY A 119 7.58 -5.30 5.63
N ILE A 120 7.63 -4.22 4.85
CA ILE A 120 8.89 -3.70 4.29
C ILE A 120 9.69 -3.02 5.39
N SER A 121 10.98 -3.34 5.47
CA SER A 121 11.90 -2.73 6.43
C SER A 121 12.70 -1.57 5.83
N ASP A 122 13.09 -1.67 4.55
CA ASP A 122 13.98 -0.70 3.91
C ASP A 122 13.42 -0.23 2.57
N VAL A 123 12.99 1.04 2.52
CA VAL A 123 12.46 1.67 1.30
C VAL A 123 12.53 3.19 1.41
N VAL A 124 12.84 3.83 0.30
CA VAL A 124 12.75 5.28 0.17
C VAL A 124 11.62 5.64 -0.77
N SER A 125 10.73 6.54 -0.35
CA SER A 125 9.65 6.99 -1.22
C SER A 125 9.40 8.49 -1.14
N LYS A 126 8.98 9.06 -2.27
CA LYS A 126 8.57 10.47 -2.37
C LYS A 126 7.25 10.58 -3.12
N ALA A 127 6.27 11.21 -2.49
CA ALA A 127 5.03 11.61 -3.15
C ALA A 127 5.13 13.06 -3.62
N ILE A 128 4.72 13.31 -4.86
CA ILE A 128 4.80 14.62 -5.53
C ILE A 128 3.42 14.95 -6.12
N GLY A 129 3.04 16.23 -6.09
CA GLY A 129 1.86 16.75 -6.78
C GLY A 129 0.60 16.89 -5.92
N THR A 130 0.47 16.16 -4.81
CA THR A 130 -0.70 16.28 -3.93
C THR A 130 -0.40 15.91 -2.49
N LYS A 131 -1.16 16.49 -1.57
CA LYS A 131 -1.19 16.10 -0.15
C LYS A 131 -2.42 15.23 0.19
N ASN A 132 -3.29 14.92 -0.80
CA ASN A 132 -4.48 14.11 -0.55
C ASN A 132 -4.10 12.64 -0.25
N PRO A 133 -4.37 12.12 0.96
CA PRO A 133 -4.00 10.77 1.36
C PRO A 133 -4.56 9.67 0.45
N HIS A 134 -5.81 9.83 -0.03
CA HIS A 134 -6.42 8.87 -0.95
C HIS A 134 -5.64 8.71 -2.25
N ASN A 135 -5.17 9.82 -2.84
CA ASN A 135 -4.41 9.77 -4.07
C ASN A 135 -3.03 9.17 -3.84
N ILE A 136 -2.38 9.52 -2.70
CA ILE A 136 -1.07 8.98 -2.33
C ILE A 136 -1.15 7.46 -2.11
N VAL A 137 -2.14 6.96 -1.37
CA VAL A 137 -2.34 5.53 -1.13
C VAL A 137 -2.55 4.77 -2.44
N ARG A 138 -3.43 5.27 -3.31
CA ARG A 138 -3.71 4.64 -4.61
C ARG A 138 -2.48 4.64 -5.53
N SER A 139 -1.73 5.73 -5.60
CA SER A 139 -0.51 5.79 -6.41
C SER A 139 0.60 4.89 -5.86
N THR A 140 0.74 4.80 -4.52
CA THR A 140 1.71 3.89 -3.89
C THR A 140 1.38 2.42 -4.17
N ILE A 141 0.12 2.01 -4.01
CA ILE A 141 -0.30 0.63 -4.31
C ILE A 141 -0.19 0.34 -5.81
N LYS A 142 -0.49 1.31 -6.69
CA LYS A 142 -0.27 1.17 -8.12
C LYS A 142 1.22 0.97 -8.45
N ALA A 143 2.11 1.73 -7.80
CA ALA A 143 3.56 1.55 -7.93
C ALA A 143 4.00 0.15 -7.49
N LEU A 144 3.56 -0.30 -6.31
CA LEU A 144 3.87 -1.62 -5.78
C LEU A 144 3.40 -2.76 -6.70
N LYS A 145 2.21 -2.64 -7.30
CA LYS A 145 1.66 -3.61 -8.26
C LYS A 145 2.45 -3.69 -9.57
N SER A 146 3.14 -2.62 -9.95
CA SER A 146 3.92 -2.57 -11.20
C SER A 146 5.35 -3.12 -11.05
N ILE A 147 5.72 -3.61 -9.87
CA ILE A 147 7.04 -4.20 -9.61
C ILE A 147 7.16 -5.52 -10.36
N ASN A 148 8.24 -5.64 -11.15
CA ASN A 148 8.60 -6.87 -11.84
C ASN A 148 9.57 -7.69 -10.99
N THR A 149 9.29 -8.98 -10.87
CA THR A 149 10.22 -9.93 -10.23
C THR A 149 11.24 -10.45 -11.27
N PRO A 150 12.44 -10.90 -10.85
CA PRO A 150 13.37 -11.57 -11.75
C PRO A 150 12.72 -12.74 -12.49
N LYS A 151 11.86 -13.51 -11.80
CA LYS A 151 11.11 -14.62 -12.38
C LYS A 151 10.15 -14.17 -13.49
N SER A 152 9.42 -13.06 -13.29
CA SER A 152 8.49 -12.54 -14.30
C SER A 152 9.23 -11.97 -15.51
N VAL A 153 10.41 -11.38 -15.31
CA VAL A 153 11.27 -10.87 -16.40
C VAL A 153 11.86 -12.03 -17.20
N SER A 154 12.38 -13.05 -16.51
CA SER A 154 12.90 -14.29 -17.12
C SER A 154 11.85 -14.95 -18.00
N ALA A 155 10.64 -15.18 -17.48
CA ALA A 155 9.55 -15.79 -18.25
C ALA A 155 9.16 -14.98 -19.50
N ARG A 156 9.10 -13.64 -19.36
CA ARG A 156 8.72 -12.74 -20.48
C ARG A 156 9.80 -12.63 -21.56
N ARG A 157 11.08 -12.74 -21.18
CA ARG A 157 12.24 -12.59 -22.09
C ARG A 157 12.86 -13.91 -22.51
N SER A 158 12.38 -15.05 -21.98
CA SER A 158 12.95 -16.39 -22.19
C SER A 158 14.46 -16.45 -21.89
N ILE A 159 14.89 -15.81 -20.77
CA ILE A 159 16.29 -15.74 -20.34
C ILE A 159 16.38 -16.40 -18.97
N GLU A 160 17.53 -16.98 -18.64
CA GLU A 160 17.76 -17.59 -17.31
C GLU A 160 17.65 -16.57 -16.16
N ILE A 161 17.07 -17.02 -15.04
CA ILE A 161 16.86 -16.17 -13.86
C ILE A 161 18.21 -15.65 -13.32
N ASN A 162 19.24 -16.49 -13.28
CA ASN A 162 20.56 -16.12 -12.79
C ASN A 162 21.19 -14.98 -13.61
N PHE A 163 21.00 -14.97 -14.92
CA PHE A 163 21.45 -13.89 -15.78
C PHE A 163 20.73 -12.57 -15.46
N VAL A 164 19.42 -12.61 -15.16
CA VAL A 164 18.65 -11.41 -14.76
C VAL A 164 19.13 -10.87 -13.41
N ILE A 165 19.49 -11.75 -12.47
CA ILE A 165 19.98 -11.37 -11.14
C ILE A 165 21.38 -10.75 -11.24
N SER A 166 22.32 -11.36 -11.97
CA SER A 166 23.69 -10.85 -12.11
C SER A 166 23.77 -9.48 -12.77
N LYS A 167 22.92 -9.20 -13.75
CA LYS A 167 22.81 -7.87 -14.41
C LYS A 167 22.20 -6.78 -13.53
N ARG A 168 21.64 -7.15 -12.38
CA ARG A 168 21.01 -6.24 -11.44
C ARG A 168 21.99 -5.72 -10.37
N GLU A 169 23.03 -6.48 -10.08
CA GLU A 169 24.03 -6.16 -9.06
C GLU A 169 25.16 -5.26 -9.59
N ASN A 170 25.19 -5.03 -10.90
CA ASN A 170 26.06 -4.08 -11.61
C ASN A 170 25.24 -2.83 -12.01
#